data_fd1a02b8fa06a0ec8ef41a169e220c2f
#
_entry.id   fd1a02b8fa06a0ec8ef41a169e220c2f
#
_cell.length_a   1.000
_cell.length_b   1.000
_cell.length_c   1.000
_cell.angle_alpha   90.00
_cell.angle_beta   90.00
_cell.angle_gamma   90.00
#
_symmetry.space_group_name_H-M   'P 1'
#
loop_
_entity.id
_entity.type
_entity.pdbx_description
1 polymer ?
#
loop_
_entity_poly.entity_id
_entity_poly.type
_entity_poly.pdbx_seq_one_letter_code
_entity_poly.pdbx_strand_id
1 'polypeptide(L)'
;MQTLFTPAQLADPEIAESNRILRSCVHCGMCTATCPTFLLRGDELDSPRGRIYLIKDMLESGRPASELEVRHVDRCLSCLSCMTTCPSGVHYMHLVDHARAYIEKTYQRPAAERFLRRLLSAVLPYPGRFRLALIGASLARPFARLVPGSSPMAARLRAMLRLAPAHVPSPSAIERPGVFPAQGERRGRVGLLTGCAQQVLAPSINEATIRLLNRMGIEVVVSKDQGCCGALDHHMGHHDPAMRLARANIAAWSAEIEGQGLDAIVVNASGCGTTLKDYGFMFREEEAPWREKAEKVAALAADISEVLTRFGYAPSRAAPGLTVAYHSACSLQHGQKITAEPKALLVKAGFTVKEPAEGHICCGSAGTYNLMQPEIAGQLKARKQGNLERTGAAVIAAGNIGCLTQLGDGAMPAIHTVELLDWMAGGPEPAGIAKARDLA
;
A
#
# COMPACT_ATOMS: atom_id res chain seq x y z
N MET A 1 -8.49 -25.39 11.75
CA MET A 1 -9.45 -25.48 12.88
C MET A 1 -10.76 -26.10 12.40
N GLN A 2 -11.61 -26.62 13.30
CA GLN A 2 -12.95 -27.07 12.93
C GLN A 2 -13.87 -25.86 12.74
N THR A 3 -14.79 -25.97 11.78
CA THR A 3 -15.79 -24.96 11.44
C THR A 3 -17.18 -25.62 11.40
N LEU A 4 -18.22 -24.85 11.71
CA LEU A 4 -19.60 -25.31 11.86
C LEU A 4 -20.59 -24.57 10.97
N PHE A 5 -20.15 -24.17 9.77
CA PHE A 5 -21.01 -23.51 8.79
C PHE A 5 -22.10 -24.46 8.28
N THR A 6 -23.31 -23.95 8.16
CA THR A 6 -24.44 -24.69 7.55
C THR A 6 -24.26 -24.77 6.02
N PRO A 7 -24.91 -25.77 5.36
CA PRO A 7 -24.91 -25.82 3.89
C PRO A 7 -25.44 -24.55 3.23
N ALA A 8 -26.42 -23.88 3.83
CA ALA A 8 -26.96 -22.61 3.33
C ALA A 8 -25.93 -21.47 3.40
N GLN A 9 -25.13 -21.39 4.46
CA GLN A 9 -24.03 -20.42 4.55
C GLN A 9 -22.93 -20.72 3.53
N LEU A 10 -22.59 -21.99 3.34
CA LEU A 10 -21.56 -22.39 2.37
C LEU A 10 -21.97 -22.22 0.90
N ALA A 11 -23.24 -21.95 0.61
CA ALA A 11 -23.69 -21.56 -0.71
C ALA A 11 -23.26 -20.13 -1.10
N ASP A 12 -22.88 -19.29 -0.12
CA ASP A 12 -22.25 -17.99 -0.36
C ASP A 12 -20.75 -18.20 -0.65
N PRO A 13 -20.24 -17.80 -1.83
CA PRO A 13 -18.84 -17.98 -2.22
C PRO A 13 -17.84 -17.32 -1.25
N GLU A 14 -18.18 -16.17 -0.67
CA GLU A 14 -17.33 -15.47 0.29
C GLU A 14 -17.21 -16.23 1.61
N ILE A 15 -18.33 -16.81 2.08
CA ILE A 15 -18.34 -17.68 3.26
C ILE A 15 -17.59 -18.99 2.97
N ALA A 16 -17.79 -19.59 1.80
CA ALA A 16 -17.10 -20.82 1.40
C ALA A 16 -15.57 -20.62 1.38
N GLU A 17 -15.09 -19.52 0.81
CA GLU A 17 -13.67 -19.17 0.80
C GLU A 17 -13.14 -18.90 2.22
N SER A 18 -13.87 -18.14 3.04
CA SER A 18 -13.52 -17.91 4.44
C SER A 18 -13.43 -19.23 5.22
N ASN A 19 -14.38 -20.16 5.00
CA ASN A 19 -14.34 -21.50 5.59
C ASN A 19 -13.07 -22.25 5.17
N ARG A 20 -12.71 -22.24 3.90
CA ARG A 20 -11.48 -22.86 3.39
C ARG A 20 -10.23 -22.32 4.10
N ILE A 21 -10.15 -21.00 4.24
CA ILE A 21 -9.04 -20.31 4.92
C ILE A 21 -9.02 -20.64 6.42
N LEU A 22 -10.17 -20.59 7.11
CA LEU A 22 -10.29 -20.93 8.52
C LEU A 22 -9.84 -22.36 8.81
N ARG A 23 -10.22 -23.32 7.96
CA ARG A 23 -9.85 -24.73 8.12
C ARG A 23 -8.35 -24.99 7.94
N SER A 24 -7.62 -24.15 7.20
CA SER A 24 -6.15 -24.26 7.09
C SER A 24 -5.41 -23.84 8.37
N CYS A 25 -6.04 -23.08 9.27
CA CYS A 25 -5.41 -22.63 10.50
C CYS A 25 -5.37 -23.73 11.57
N VAL A 26 -4.16 -24.05 12.06
CA VAL A 26 -3.95 -25.04 13.15
C VAL A 26 -3.76 -24.39 14.53
N HIS A 27 -3.98 -23.08 14.64
CA HIS A 27 -3.88 -22.31 15.88
C HIS A 27 -2.51 -22.36 16.62
N CYS A 28 -1.42 -22.63 15.94
CA CYS A 28 -0.08 -22.77 16.56
C CYS A 28 0.47 -21.50 17.21
N GLY A 29 -0.01 -20.32 16.81
CA GLY A 29 0.42 -19.04 17.37
C GLY A 29 1.70 -18.42 16.78
N MET A 30 2.37 -19.04 15.82
CA MET A 30 3.62 -18.49 15.22
C MET A 30 3.42 -17.09 14.62
N CYS A 31 2.22 -16.78 14.14
CA CYS A 31 1.88 -15.47 13.59
C CYS A 31 1.86 -14.33 14.62
N THR A 32 1.81 -14.62 15.93
CA THR A 32 1.81 -13.59 16.98
C THR A 32 3.15 -12.88 17.06
N ALA A 33 4.26 -13.60 16.86
CA ALA A 33 5.62 -13.07 16.93
C ALA A 33 5.93 -11.95 15.93
N THR A 34 5.19 -11.91 14.81
CA THR A 34 5.38 -10.91 13.75
C THR A 34 4.26 -9.89 13.65
N CYS A 35 3.22 -10.03 14.49
CA CYS A 35 2.06 -9.14 14.43
C CYS A 35 2.34 -7.80 15.16
N PRO A 36 2.33 -6.65 14.45
CA PRO A 36 2.66 -5.36 15.06
C PRO A 36 1.71 -4.98 16.20
N THR A 37 0.40 -5.25 16.05
CA THR A 37 -0.60 -4.91 17.08
C THR A 37 -0.48 -5.77 18.32
N PHE A 38 -0.20 -7.06 18.17
CA PHE A 38 0.07 -7.94 19.29
C PHE A 38 1.36 -7.55 20.04
N LEU A 39 2.43 -7.26 19.30
CA LEU A 39 3.72 -6.84 19.90
C LEU A 39 3.64 -5.51 20.68
N LEU A 40 2.69 -4.64 20.32
CA LEU A 40 2.48 -3.38 21.04
C LEU A 40 1.53 -3.51 22.23
N ARG A 41 0.52 -4.37 22.13
CA ARG A 41 -0.59 -4.38 23.11
C ARG A 41 -0.63 -5.60 24.01
N GLY A 42 0.02 -6.70 23.62
CA GLY A 42 -0.04 -7.96 24.37
C GLY A 42 -1.42 -8.62 24.41
N ASP A 43 -2.42 -8.07 23.69
CA ASP A 43 -3.79 -8.58 23.68
C ASP A 43 -3.94 -9.67 22.61
N GLU A 44 -4.36 -10.86 23.01
CA GLU A 44 -4.52 -12.00 22.10
C GLU A 44 -5.55 -11.70 20.98
N LEU A 45 -6.60 -10.94 21.25
CA LEU A 45 -7.60 -10.57 20.25
C LEU A 45 -7.04 -9.57 19.22
N ASP A 46 -5.96 -8.88 19.54
CA ASP A 46 -5.19 -8.03 18.60
C ASP A 46 -4.14 -8.83 17.82
N SER A 47 -4.06 -10.17 17.99
CA SER A 47 -3.22 -11.09 17.21
C SER A 47 -3.94 -11.61 15.96
N PRO A 48 -3.21 -12.12 14.95
CA PRO A 48 -3.85 -12.76 13.80
C PRO A 48 -4.65 -13.99 14.20
N ARG A 49 -4.15 -14.80 15.13
CA ARG A 49 -4.83 -15.99 15.66
C ARG A 49 -6.12 -15.63 16.38
N GLY A 50 -6.09 -14.62 17.24
CA GLY A 50 -7.28 -14.14 17.96
C GLY A 50 -8.33 -13.57 16.99
N ARG A 51 -7.89 -12.77 15.99
CA ARG A 51 -8.80 -12.28 14.95
C ARG A 51 -9.42 -13.38 14.11
N ILE A 52 -8.65 -14.42 13.74
CA ILE A 52 -9.19 -15.61 13.05
C ILE A 52 -10.31 -16.23 13.87
N TYR A 53 -10.15 -16.31 15.19
CA TYR A 53 -11.20 -16.84 16.07
C TYR A 53 -12.42 -15.95 16.11
N LEU A 54 -12.26 -14.63 16.26
CA LEU A 54 -13.36 -13.66 16.22
C LEU A 54 -14.13 -13.70 14.89
N ILE A 55 -13.41 -13.75 13.78
CA ILE A 55 -14.01 -13.81 12.44
C ILE A 55 -14.79 -15.12 12.26
N LYS A 56 -14.22 -16.24 12.70
CA LYS A 56 -14.92 -17.54 12.69
C LYS A 56 -16.24 -17.46 13.44
N ASP A 57 -16.22 -17.00 14.69
CA ASP A 57 -17.43 -16.92 15.54
C ASP A 57 -18.49 -16.00 14.92
N MET A 58 -18.07 -14.83 14.42
CA MET A 58 -18.96 -13.87 13.75
C MET A 58 -19.64 -14.47 12.51
N LEU A 59 -18.89 -15.13 11.64
CA LEU A 59 -19.40 -15.67 10.38
C LEU A 59 -20.25 -16.95 10.61
N GLU A 60 -19.85 -17.85 11.50
CA GLU A 60 -20.61 -19.07 11.82
C GLU A 60 -21.96 -18.75 12.46
N SER A 61 -21.98 -17.79 13.38
CA SER A 61 -23.24 -17.38 14.03
C SER A 61 -24.19 -16.64 13.09
N GLY A 62 -23.68 -16.04 12.00
CA GLY A 62 -24.48 -15.24 11.06
C GLY A 62 -25.10 -13.99 11.68
N ARG A 63 -24.71 -13.61 12.89
CA ARG A 63 -25.20 -12.43 13.60
C ARG A 63 -24.48 -11.14 13.12
N PRO A 64 -25.09 -9.97 13.30
CA PRO A 64 -24.37 -8.72 13.13
C PRO A 64 -23.09 -8.67 13.97
N ALA A 65 -22.04 -8.06 13.43
CA ALA A 65 -20.79 -7.89 14.15
C ALA A 65 -20.99 -7.12 15.46
N SER A 66 -20.29 -7.53 16.51
CA SER A 66 -20.27 -6.81 17.80
C SER A 66 -19.18 -5.74 17.83
N GLU A 67 -19.26 -4.83 18.80
CA GLU A 67 -18.20 -3.82 19.02
C GLU A 67 -16.83 -4.45 19.28
N LEU A 68 -16.79 -5.64 19.92
CA LEU A 68 -15.56 -6.36 20.20
C LEU A 68 -14.86 -6.78 18.89
N GLU A 69 -15.57 -7.43 17.99
CA GLU A 69 -15.05 -7.87 16.70
C GLU A 69 -14.59 -6.69 15.85
N VAL A 70 -15.44 -5.66 15.75
CA VAL A 70 -15.12 -4.43 15.02
C VAL A 70 -13.83 -3.79 15.55
N ARG A 71 -13.70 -3.66 16.87
CA ARG A 71 -12.52 -3.07 17.51
C ARG A 71 -11.23 -3.79 17.10
N HIS A 72 -11.20 -5.10 17.19
CA HIS A 72 -9.98 -5.88 16.94
C HIS A 72 -9.70 -6.06 15.45
N VAL A 73 -10.72 -6.22 14.60
CA VAL A 73 -10.55 -6.28 13.14
C VAL A 73 -10.09 -4.94 12.58
N ASP A 74 -10.64 -3.81 13.03
CA ASP A 74 -10.24 -2.46 12.61
C ASP A 74 -8.80 -2.09 13.05
N ARG A 75 -8.28 -2.72 14.10
CA ARG A 75 -6.87 -2.57 14.54
C ARG A 75 -5.89 -3.35 13.69
N CYS A 76 -6.33 -4.22 12.79
CA CYS A 76 -5.45 -4.91 11.87
C CYS A 76 -4.91 -3.94 10.80
N LEU A 77 -3.58 -3.89 10.63
CA LEU A 77 -2.91 -3.06 9.60
C LEU A 77 -2.98 -3.65 8.20
N SER A 78 -3.45 -4.88 8.00
CA SER A 78 -3.27 -5.61 6.73
C SER A 78 -1.83 -5.61 6.22
N CYS A 79 -0.86 -5.68 7.15
CA CYS A 79 0.56 -5.72 6.81
C CYS A 79 1.01 -7.09 6.28
N LEU A 80 0.20 -8.12 6.44
CA LEU A 80 0.38 -9.48 5.92
C LEU A 80 1.61 -10.24 6.44
N SER A 81 2.34 -9.70 7.44
CA SER A 81 3.50 -10.37 8.04
C SER A 81 3.15 -11.75 8.61
N CYS A 82 1.92 -11.92 9.11
CA CYS A 82 1.40 -13.19 9.57
C CYS A 82 1.27 -14.26 8.46
N MET A 83 1.11 -13.85 7.19
CA MET A 83 1.01 -14.81 6.07
C MET A 83 2.36 -15.42 5.74
N THR A 84 3.42 -14.62 5.70
CA THR A 84 4.78 -15.11 5.42
C THR A 84 5.39 -15.90 6.57
N THR A 85 4.86 -15.72 7.79
CA THR A 85 5.27 -16.45 8.99
C THR A 85 4.49 -17.76 9.18
N CYS A 86 3.33 -17.90 8.53
CA CYS A 86 2.43 -19.04 8.74
C CYS A 86 2.92 -20.30 8.03
N PRO A 87 3.28 -21.40 8.76
CA PRO A 87 3.71 -22.65 8.13
C PRO A 87 2.54 -23.40 7.47
N SER A 88 1.30 -23.12 7.89
CA SER A 88 0.09 -23.74 7.33
C SER A 88 -0.47 -22.97 6.13
N GLY A 89 0.17 -21.89 5.67
CA GLY A 89 -0.25 -21.13 4.50
C GLY A 89 -1.62 -20.45 4.61
N VAL A 90 -2.03 -20.02 5.80
CA VAL A 90 -3.32 -19.33 6.01
C VAL A 90 -3.34 -18.03 5.20
N HIS A 91 -4.26 -17.92 4.24
CA HIS A 91 -4.42 -16.73 3.39
C HIS A 91 -5.21 -15.64 4.13
N TYR A 92 -4.59 -15.07 5.15
CA TYR A 92 -5.24 -14.13 6.09
C TYR A 92 -5.77 -12.86 5.41
N MET A 93 -5.18 -12.41 4.30
CA MET A 93 -5.60 -11.21 3.56
C MET A 93 -7.09 -11.30 3.18
N HIS A 94 -7.47 -12.33 2.46
CA HIS A 94 -8.85 -12.53 2.01
C HIS A 94 -9.82 -12.68 3.18
N LEU A 95 -9.41 -13.35 4.25
CA LEU A 95 -10.24 -13.53 5.44
C LEU A 95 -10.56 -12.19 6.14
N VAL A 96 -9.54 -11.33 6.33
CA VAL A 96 -9.74 -10.05 7.02
C VAL A 96 -10.48 -9.04 6.15
N ASP A 97 -10.30 -9.08 4.82
CA ASP A 97 -11.00 -8.19 3.90
C ASP A 97 -12.49 -8.58 3.79
N HIS A 98 -12.80 -9.89 3.72
CA HIS A 98 -14.19 -10.37 3.84
C HIS A 98 -14.82 -9.97 5.20
N ALA A 99 -14.10 -10.15 6.32
CA ALA A 99 -14.59 -9.76 7.64
C ALA A 99 -14.93 -8.26 7.71
N ARG A 100 -14.10 -7.39 7.10
CA ARG A 100 -14.37 -5.94 7.01
C ARG A 100 -15.62 -5.63 6.18
N ALA A 101 -15.80 -6.31 5.06
CA ALA A 101 -16.99 -6.16 4.22
C ALA A 101 -18.25 -6.62 4.97
N TYR A 102 -18.17 -7.72 5.71
CA TYR A 102 -19.25 -8.22 6.55
C TYR A 102 -19.60 -7.24 7.69
N ILE A 103 -18.59 -6.72 8.37
CA ILE A 103 -18.74 -5.68 9.42
C ILE A 103 -19.44 -4.44 8.83
N GLU A 104 -19.01 -3.95 7.67
CA GLU A 104 -19.59 -2.75 7.08
C GLU A 104 -21.07 -2.93 6.68
N LYS A 105 -21.46 -4.17 6.32
CA LYS A 105 -22.87 -4.53 6.04
C LYS A 105 -23.73 -4.68 7.28
N THR A 106 -23.18 -5.20 8.40
CA THR A 106 -23.97 -5.67 9.54
C THR A 106 -23.85 -4.80 10.79
N TYR A 107 -22.75 -4.05 10.97
CA TYR A 107 -22.51 -3.22 12.14
C TYR A 107 -22.87 -1.77 11.92
N GLN A 108 -23.65 -1.19 12.82
CA GLN A 108 -23.97 0.22 12.79
C GLN A 108 -22.91 1.05 13.52
N ARG A 109 -21.90 1.51 12.76
CA ARG A 109 -20.86 2.38 13.29
C ARG A 109 -21.43 3.72 13.81
N PRO A 110 -20.82 4.34 14.81
CA PRO A 110 -21.18 5.71 15.25
C PRO A 110 -21.19 6.70 14.07
N ALA A 111 -22.12 7.65 14.09
CA ALA A 111 -22.35 8.58 12.96
C ALA A 111 -21.09 9.33 12.53
N ALA A 112 -20.29 9.81 13.50
CA ALA A 112 -19.03 10.51 13.22
C ALA A 112 -17.99 9.61 12.50
N GLU A 113 -17.92 8.33 12.85
CA GLU A 113 -17.03 7.40 12.19
C GLU A 113 -17.50 7.06 10.77
N ARG A 114 -18.80 6.83 10.58
CA ARG A 114 -19.39 6.64 9.25
C ARG A 114 -19.13 7.84 8.35
N PHE A 115 -19.31 9.05 8.88
CA PHE A 115 -19.02 10.29 8.14
C PHE A 115 -17.55 10.36 7.72
N LEU A 116 -16.61 10.10 8.65
CA LEU A 116 -15.18 10.13 8.35
C LEU A 116 -14.78 9.08 7.29
N ARG A 117 -15.27 7.84 7.40
CA ARG A 117 -15.01 6.79 6.40
C ARG A 117 -15.53 7.16 5.02
N ARG A 118 -16.77 7.70 4.94
CA ARG A 118 -17.34 8.19 3.67
C ARG A 118 -16.57 9.37 3.10
N LEU A 119 -16.12 10.30 3.93
CA LEU A 119 -15.29 11.43 3.52
C LEU A 119 -13.97 10.95 2.93
N LEU A 120 -13.27 10.03 3.59
CA LEU A 120 -12.03 9.46 3.10
C LEU A 120 -12.23 8.75 1.75
N SER A 121 -13.27 7.93 1.61
CA SER A 121 -13.65 7.26 0.36
C SER A 121 -14.01 8.25 -0.77
N ALA A 122 -14.65 9.37 -0.45
CA ALA A 122 -15.03 10.38 -1.43
C ALA A 122 -13.88 11.29 -1.87
N VAL A 123 -12.80 11.37 -1.08
CA VAL A 123 -11.70 12.33 -1.29
C VAL A 123 -10.42 11.65 -1.76
N LEU A 124 -9.92 10.64 -1.03
CA LEU A 124 -8.58 10.08 -1.24
C LEU A 124 -8.39 9.39 -2.60
N PRO A 125 -9.37 8.65 -3.17
CA PRO A 125 -9.20 8.02 -4.48
C PRO A 125 -9.11 9.01 -5.65
N TYR A 126 -9.49 10.27 -5.44
CA TYR A 126 -9.60 11.28 -6.49
C TYR A 126 -8.54 12.36 -6.33
N PRO A 127 -7.46 12.39 -7.13
CA PRO A 127 -6.31 13.29 -6.96
C PRO A 127 -6.69 14.77 -6.86
N GLY A 128 -7.65 15.25 -7.65
CA GLY A 128 -8.12 16.64 -7.59
C GLY A 128 -8.77 17.00 -6.26
N ARG A 129 -9.68 16.13 -5.76
CA ARG A 129 -10.35 16.33 -4.45
C ARG A 129 -9.34 16.23 -3.30
N PHE A 130 -8.43 15.25 -3.39
CA PHE A 130 -7.41 15.06 -2.37
C PHE A 130 -6.44 16.24 -2.31
N ARG A 131 -6.04 16.79 -3.46
CA ARG A 131 -5.20 18.01 -3.53
C ARG A 131 -5.88 19.21 -2.85
N LEU A 132 -7.15 19.45 -3.14
CA LEU A 132 -7.92 20.53 -2.50
C LEU A 132 -8.03 20.32 -0.98
N ALA A 133 -8.30 19.09 -0.54
CA ALA A 133 -8.34 18.75 0.88
C ALA A 133 -6.99 18.96 1.56
N LEU A 134 -5.88 18.61 0.90
CA LEU A 134 -4.54 18.84 1.45
C LEU A 134 -4.16 20.33 1.50
N ILE A 135 -4.55 21.14 0.52
CA ILE A 135 -4.32 22.59 0.57
C ILE A 135 -5.07 23.18 1.79
N GLY A 136 -6.33 22.81 1.99
CA GLY A 136 -7.09 23.23 3.17
C GLY A 136 -6.45 22.74 4.48
N ALA A 137 -6.02 21.49 4.54
CA ALA A 137 -5.34 20.93 5.71
C ALA A 137 -3.97 21.57 5.98
N SER A 138 -3.21 21.93 4.95
CA SER A 138 -1.93 22.64 5.09
C SER A 138 -2.13 24.03 5.69
N LEU A 139 -3.15 24.77 5.24
CA LEU A 139 -3.53 26.07 5.80
C LEU A 139 -4.00 25.95 7.25
N ALA A 140 -4.72 24.89 7.59
CA ALA A 140 -5.21 24.61 8.94
C ALA A 140 -4.15 24.01 9.88
N ARG A 141 -3.02 23.50 9.36
CA ARG A 141 -1.97 22.81 10.13
C ARG A 141 -1.45 23.59 11.33
N PRO A 142 -1.16 24.91 11.26
CA PRO A 142 -0.71 25.69 12.42
C PRO A 142 -1.71 25.64 13.59
N PHE A 143 -3.01 25.50 13.29
CA PHE A 143 -4.09 25.45 14.27
C PHE A 143 -4.37 24.04 14.81
N ALA A 144 -3.62 23.01 14.41
CA ALA A 144 -3.82 21.63 14.88
C ALA A 144 -3.76 21.50 16.42
N ARG A 145 -2.98 22.37 17.09
CA ARG A 145 -2.87 22.41 18.55
C ARG A 145 -4.14 22.97 19.24
N LEU A 146 -4.93 23.75 18.52
CA LEU A 146 -6.16 24.37 19.01
C LEU A 146 -7.38 23.44 18.91
N VAL A 147 -7.25 22.26 18.27
CA VAL A 147 -8.33 21.27 18.21
C VAL A 147 -8.60 20.76 19.63
N PRO A 148 -9.77 21.11 20.25
CA PRO A 148 -10.02 20.81 21.65
C PRO A 148 -10.39 19.34 21.89
N GLY A 149 -10.21 18.89 23.12
CA GLY A 149 -10.70 17.61 23.61
C GLY A 149 -9.77 16.42 23.38
N SER A 150 -10.03 15.37 24.15
CA SER A 150 -9.33 14.09 24.14
C SER A 150 -10.10 12.99 23.39
N SER A 151 -11.20 13.33 22.73
CA SER A 151 -12.04 12.35 22.03
C SER A 151 -11.26 11.68 20.88
N PRO A 152 -11.59 10.42 20.53
CA PRO A 152 -10.98 9.73 19.38
C PRO A 152 -11.08 10.53 18.08
N MET A 153 -12.16 11.26 17.86
CA MET A 153 -12.34 12.10 16.68
C MET A 153 -11.39 13.30 16.67
N ALA A 154 -11.19 13.96 17.80
CA ALA A 154 -10.21 15.04 17.92
C ALA A 154 -8.77 14.55 17.69
N ALA A 155 -8.43 13.34 18.17
CA ALA A 155 -7.14 12.71 17.90
C ALA A 155 -6.94 12.44 16.41
N ARG A 156 -7.95 11.90 15.72
CA ARG A 156 -7.94 11.65 14.26
C ARG A 156 -7.79 12.96 13.48
N LEU A 157 -8.53 14.00 13.82
CA LEU A 157 -8.43 15.31 13.16
C LEU A 157 -7.03 15.92 13.33
N ARG A 158 -6.46 15.87 14.53
CA ARG A 158 -5.08 16.31 14.78
C ARG A 158 -4.07 15.49 13.97
N ALA A 159 -4.25 14.17 13.85
CA ALA A 159 -3.40 13.32 13.05
C ALA A 159 -3.48 13.70 11.55
N MET A 160 -4.68 13.94 11.02
CA MET A 160 -4.88 14.39 9.64
C MET A 160 -4.16 15.72 9.36
N LEU A 161 -4.30 16.71 10.26
CA LEU A 161 -3.64 18.01 10.11
C LEU A 161 -2.12 17.91 10.22
N ARG A 162 -1.58 17.04 11.09
CA ARG A 162 -0.14 16.81 11.23
C ARG A 162 0.49 16.10 10.04
N LEU A 163 -0.24 15.17 9.41
CA LEU A 163 0.20 14.45 8.22
C LEU A 163 0.12 15.29 6.94
N ALA A 164 -0.63 16.40 6.95
CA ALA A 164 -0.66 17.31 5.83
C ALA A 164 0.74 17.90 5.59
N PRO A 165 1.25 17.88 4.34
CA PRO A 165 2.55 18.47 4.02
C PRO A 165 2.52 19.98 4.22
N ALA A 166 3.67 20.60 4.48
CA ALA A 166 3.76 22.06 4.58
C ALA A 166 3.49 22.74 3.23
N HIS A 167 3.85 22.06 2.14
CA HIS A 167 3.61 22.48 0.77
C HIS A 167 3.08 21.32 -0.05
N VAL A 168 2.00 21.54 -0.80
CA VAL A 168 1.42 20.55 -1.71
C VAL A 168 2.06 20.72 -3.08
N PRO A 169 2.78 19.72 -3.62
CA PRO A 169 3.43 19.81 -4.91
C PRO A 169 2.45 20.17 -6.04
N SER A 170 2.90 20.88 -7.05
CA SER A 170 2.11 21.15 -8.25
C SER A 170 1.81 19.85 -9.01
N PRO A 171 0.66 19.75 -9.73
CA PRO A 171 0.38 18.62 -10.61
C PRO A 171 1.47 18.47 -11.66
N SER A 172 1.92 17.25 -11.90
CA SER A 172 2.85 16.97 -12.99
C SER A 172 2.09 16.75 -14.32
N ALA A 173 2.62 17.30 -15.41
CA ALA A 173 2.04 17.09 -16.73
C ALA A 173 2.15 15.62 -17.20
N ILE A 174 3.14 14.89 -16.69
CA ILE A 174 3.43 13.50 -17.04
C ILE A 174 2.41 12.50 -16.46
N GLU A 175 1.58 12.94 -15.52
CA GLU A 175 0.49 12.11 -14.94
C GLU A 175 -0.81 12.18 -15.74
N ARG A 176 -0.83 12.98 -16.81
CA ARG A 176 -1.96 13.01 -17.75
C ARG A 176 -1.91 11.80 -18.68
N PRO A 177 -3.07 11.31 -19.16
CA PRO A 177 -3.11 10.25 -20.16
C PRO A 177 -2.22 10.58 -21.37
N GLY A 178 -1.40 9.61 -21.77
CA GLY A 178 -0.47 9.80 -22.89
C GLY A 178 0.51 8.65 -23.03
N VAL A 179 1.26 8.69 -24.12
CA VAL A 179 2.34 7.74 -24.42
C VAL A 179 3.67 8.48 -24.29
N PHE A 180 4.57 7.93 -23.50
CA PHE A 180 5.93 8.44 -23.29
C PHE A 180 6.90 7.52 -24.02
N PRO A 181 7.48 7.95 -25.15
CA PRO A 181 8.24 7.08 -26.03
C PRO A 181 9.55 6.62 -25.39
N ALA A 182 10.01 5.44 -25.77
CA ALA A 182 11.32 4.92 -25.43
C ALA A 182 12.43 5.82 -25.99
N GLN A 183 13.52 5.98 -25.29
CA GLN A 183 14.74 6.57 -25.83
C GLN A 183 15.54 5.51 -26.57
N GLY A 184 15.76 5.71 -27.87
CA GLY A 184 16.39 4.73 -28.75
C GLY A 184 15.43 3.62 -29.20
N GLU A 185 15.97 2.40 -29.38
CA GLU A 185 15.19 1.25 -29.78
C GLU A 185 14.18 0.84 -28.70
N ARG A 186 12.93 0.61 -29.12
CA ARG A 186 11.88 0.17 -28.18
C ARG A 186 12.05 -1.31 -27.84
N ARG A 187 12.41 -1.58 -26.58
CA ARG A 187 12.62 -2.91 -26.01
C ARG A 187 11.39 -3.49 -25.32
N GLY A 188 10.41 -2.64 -25.01
CA GLY A 188 9.17 -3.04 -24.35
C GLY A 188 8.18 -1.89 -24.24
N ARG A 189 6.94 -2.24 -23.86
CA ARG A 189 5.83 -1.29 -23.66
C ARG A 189 5.09 -1.63 -22.36
N VAL A 190 4.97 -0.66 -21.45
CA VAL A 190 4.35 -0.88 -20.14
C VAL A 190 3.27 0.16 -19.86
N GLY A 191 2.19 -0.27 -19.19
CA GLY A 191 1.25 0.65 -18.56
C GLY A 191 1.79 1.12 -17.21
N LEU A 192 1.55 2.36 -16.81
CA LEU A 192 1.90 2.88 -15.49
C LEU A 192 0.64 3.22 -14.69
N LEU A 193 0.45 2.59 -13.53
CA LEU A 193 -0.54 3.07 -12.55
C LEU A 193 0.03 4.32 -11.85
N THR A 194 -0.51 5.49 -12.18
CA THR A 194 -0.08 6.77 -11.56
C THR A 194 -0.50 6.89 -10.09
N GLY A 195 -1.51 6.11 -9.67
CA GLY A 195 -2.03 6.09 -8.30
C GLY A 195 -2.90 7.30 -7.95
N CYS A 196 -3.42 7.34 -6.73
CA CYS A 196 -4.24 8.45 -6.25
C CYS A 196 -3.44 9.39 -5.33
N ALA A 197 -2.92 8.89 -4.21
CA ALA A 197 -2.19 9.69 -3.22
C ALA A 197 -0.81 10.12 -3.73
N GLN A 198 -0.12 9.26 -4.48
CA GLN A 198 1.24 9.51 -4.97
C GLN A 198 1.31 10.71 -5.91
N GLN A 199 0.38 10.85 -6.86
CA GLN A 199 0.28 12.00 -7.75
C GLN A 199 0.18 13.34 -7.01
N VAL A 200 -0.33 13.33 -5.78
CA VAL A 200 -0.56 14.55 -5.01
C VAL A 200 0.57 14.81 -4.03
N LEU A 201 1.08 13.77 -3.40
CA LEU A 201 2.09 13.88 -2.34
C LEU A 201 3.53 13.91 -2.89
N ALA A 202 3.79 13.15 -3.94
CA ALA A 202 5.14 13.01 -4.52
C ALA A 202 5.08 12.66 -6.03
N PRO A 203 4.66 13.59 -6.90
CA PRO A 203 4.62 13.38 -8.35
C PRO A 203 5.98 13.02 -8.95
N SER A 204 7.09 13.46 -8.32
CA SER A 204 8.46 13.12 -8.70
C SER A 204 8.74 11.62 -8.83
N ILE A 205 8.00 10.77 -8.08
CA ILE A 205 8.13 9.31 -8.17
C ILE A 205 7.70 8.79 -9.55
N ASN A 206 6.55 9.25 -10.05
CA ASN A 206 6.07 8.89 -11.39
C ASN A 206 6.99 9.46 -12.47
N GLU A 207 7.46 10.71 -12.29
CA GLU A 207 8.42 11.33 -13.20
C GLU A 207 9.72 10.52 -13.29
N ALA A 208 10.30 10.13 -12.15
CA ALA A 208 11.49 9.29 -12.09
C ALA A 208 11.25 7.93 -12.75
N THR A 209 10.08 7.32 -12.51
CA THR A 209 9.69 6.03 -13.10
C THR A 209 9.67 6.12 -14.63
N ILE A 210 8.99 7.12 -15.21
CA ILE A 210 8.87 7.27 -16.66
C ILE A 210 10.23 7.61 -17.28
N ARG A 211 10.99 8.55 -16.71
CA ARG A 211 12.32 8.89 -17.20
C ARG A 211 13.26 7.71 -17.23
N LEU A 212 13.29 6.94 -16.14
CA LEU A 212 14.15 5.77 -16.01
C LEU A 212 13.78 4.70 -17.04
N LEU A 213 12.50 4.34 -17.14
CA LEU A 213 12.02 3.34 -18.10
C LEU A 213 12.29 3.76 -19.54
N ASN A 214 12.03 5.04 -19.90
CA ASN A 214 12.29 5.54 -21.25
C ASN A 214 13.77 5.46 -21.61
N ARG A 215 14.70 5.79 -20.68
CA ARG A 215 16.15 5.60 -20.90
C ARG A 215 16.54 4.16 -21.11
N MET A 216 15.80 3.21 -20.52
CA MET A 216 16.03 1.79 -20.70
C MET A 216 15.42 1.22 -22.00
N GLY A 217 14.89 2.10 -22.86
CA GLY A 217 14.22 1.68 -24.11
C GLY A 217 12.78 1.17 -23.91
N ILE A 218 12.14 1.54 -22.81
CA ILE A 218 10.77 1.11 -22.51
C ILE A 218 9.80 2.25 -22.73
N GLU A 219 8.81 2.03 -23.60
CA GLU A 219 7.68 2.94 -23.80
C GLU A 219 6.72 2.83 -22.61
N VAL A 220 6.31 3.97 -22.05
CA VAL A 220 5.40 4.01 -20.92
C VAL A 220 4.06 4.64 -21.33
N VAL A 221 2.97 3.97 -20.99
CA VAL A 221 1.60 4.45 -21.26
C VAL A 221 0.91 4.79 -19.94
N VAL A 222 0.42 6.01 -19.85
CA VAL A 222 -0.57 6.42 -18.84
C VAL A 222 -1.94 6.33 -19.52
N SER A 223 -2.67 5.26 -19.26
CA SER A 223 -3.95 4.98 -19.95
C SER A 223 -5.02 5.98 -19.54
N LYS A 224 -5.86 6.36 -20.52
CA LYS A 224 -7.04 7.16 -20.23
C LYS A 224 -8.00 6.37 -19.34
N ASP A 225 -8.69 7.08 -18.45
CA ASP A 225 -9.72 6.53 -17.55
C ASP A 225 -9.21 5.55 -16.47
N GLN A 226 -7.89 5.33 -16.35
CA GLN A 226 -7.32 4.68 -15.19
C GLN A 226 -7.42 5.62 -13.96
N GLY A 227 -7.37 5.04 -12.75
CA GLY A 227 -7.47 5.82 -11.53
C GLY A 227 -6.87 5.14 -10.30
N CYS A 228 -7.50 5.32 -9.15
CA CYS A 228 -7.13 4.63 -7.93
C CYS A 228 -7.26 3.11 -8.07
N CYS A 229 -6.33 2.34 -7.49
CA CYS A 229 -6.39 0.87 -7.47
C CYS A 229 -7.57 0.29 -6.66
N GLY A 230 -8.27 1.12 -5.86
CA GLY A 230 -9.38 0.66 -5.01
C GLY A 230 -8.96 0.18 -3.61
N ALA A 231 -7.66 0.01 -3.34
CA ALA A 231 -7.15 -0.55 -2.08
C ALA A 231 -7.70 0.13 -0.82
N LEU A 232 -7.82 1.46 -0.81
CA LEU A 232 -8.29 2.20 0.36
C LEU A 232 -9.73 1.85 0.73
N ASP A 233 -10.62 1.80 -0.27
CA ASP A 233 -12.02 1.40 -0.07
C ASP A 233 -12.12 -0.08 0.29
N HIS A 234 -11.38 -0.94 -0.40
CA HIS A 234 -11.36 -2.38 -0.14
C HIS A 234 -10.98 -2.68 1.32
N HIS A 235 -9.90 -2.10 1.82
CA HIS A 235 -9.45 -2.28 3.21
C HIS A 235 -10.34 -1.59 4.25
N MET A 236 -11.22 -0.66 3.85
CA MET A 236 -12.29 -0.14 4.70
C MET A 236 -13.58 -0.98 4.67
N GLY A 237 -13.65 -2.03 3.85
CA GLY A 237 -14.84 -2.86 3.67
C GLY A 237 -15.87 -2.26 2.70
N HIS A 238 -15.53 -1.17 2.00
CA HIS A 238 -16.38 -0.54 1.00
C HIS A 238 -16.27 -1.28 -0.34
N HIS A 239 -16.92 -2.45 -0.44
CA HIS A 239 -16.81 -3.34 -1.59
C HIS A 239 -17.15 -2.65 -2.93
N ASP A 240 -18.36 -2.08 -3.06
CA ASP A 240 -18.82 -1.50 -4.34
C ASP A 240 -17.97 -0.33 -4.85
N PRO A 241 -17.52 0.63 -4.00
CA PRO A 241 -16.56 1.64 -4.41
C PRO A 241 -15.24 1.05 -4.90
N ALA A 242 -14.69 0.04 -4.21
CA ALA A 242 -13.45 -0.62 -4.61
C ALA A 242 -13.59 -1.32 -5.97
N MET A 243 -14.67 -2.09 -6.16
CA MET A 243 -14.96 -2.79 -7.42
C MET A 243 -15.15 -1.83 -8.60
N ARG A 244 -15.82 -0.66 -8.40
CA ARG A 244 -15.95 0.36 -9.47
C ARG A 244 -14.59 0.90 -9.90
N LEU A 245 -13.70 1.20 -8.96
CA LEU A 245 -12.35 1.69 -9.26
C LEU A 245 -11.51 0.63 -9.98
N ALA A 246 -11.58 -0.62 -9.52
CA ALA A 246 -10.90 -1.73 -10.16
C ALA A 246 -11.42 -1.99 -11.58
N ARG A 247 -12.76 -1.96 -11.81
CA ARG A 247 -13.35 -2.12 -13.14
C ARG A 247 -12.88 -1.04 -14.12
N ALA A 248 -12.76 0.22 -13.69
CA ALA A 248 -12.24 1.29 -14.55
C ALA A 248 -10.79 1.01 -14.98
N ASN A 249 -9.94 0.57 -14.06
CA ASN A 249 -8.57 0.19 -14.36
C ASN A 249 -8.48 -1.04 -15.27
N ILE A 250 -9.28 -2.08 -15.01
CA ILE A 250 -9.33 -3.29 -15.84
C ILE A 250 -9.75 -2.92 -17.27
N ALA A 251 -10.78 -2.08 -17.44
CA ALA A 251 -11.23 -1.64 -18.77
C ALA A 251 -10.14 -0.85 -19.50
N ALA A 252 -9.51 0.12 -18.82
CA ALA A 252 -8.47 0.96 -19.40
C ALA A 252 -7.26 0.13 -19.88
N TRP A 253 -6.77 -0.79 -19.07
CA TRP A 253 -5.62 -1.61 -19.45
C TRP A 253 -5.98 -2.74 -20.40
N SER A 254 -7.20 -3.29 -20.35
CA SER A 254 -7.64 -4.26 -21.36
C SER A 254 -7.61 -3.67 -22.75
N ALA A 255 -8.02 -2.40 -22.91
CA ALA A 255 -7.95 -1.70 -24.20
C ALA A 255 -6.50 -1.56 -24.71
N GLU A 256 -5.54 -1.26 -23.82
CA GLU A 256 -4.11 -1.19 -24.17
C GLU A 256 -3.53 -2.57 -24.53
N ILE A 257 -3.93 -3.62 -23.78
CA ILE A 257 -3.50 -5.00 -24.00
C ILE A 257 -4.03 -5.54 -25.34
N GLU A 258 -5.30 -5.29 -25.64
CA GLU A 258 -5.95 -5.71 -26.89
C GLU A 258 -5.48 -4.86 -28.09
N GLY A 259 -5.00 -3.63 -27.86
CA GLY A 259 -4.47 -2.73 -28.88
C GLY A 259 -3.01 -3.05 -29.24
N GLN A 260 -2.06 -2.31 -28.66
CA GLN A 260 -0.62 -2.46 -28.95
C GLN A 260 0.09 -3.49 -28.05
N GLY A 261 -0.60 -4.08 -27.11
CA GLY A 261 -0.02 -4.96 -26.09
C GLY A 261 0.66 -4.22 -24.94
N LEU A 262 0.82 -4.91 -23.83
CA LEU A 262 1.61 -4.48 -22.67
C LEU A 262 2.47 -5.65 -22.18
N ASP A 263 3.75 -5.40 -21.92
CA ASP A 263 4.66 -6.35 -21.30
C ASP A 263 4.49 -6.42 -19.78
N ALA A 264 4.01 -5.31 -19.17
CA ALA A 264 3.69 -5.22 -17.76
C ALA A 264 2.76 -4.01 -17.48
N ILE A 265 2.10 -4.04 -16.33
CA ILE A 265 1.44 -2.90 -15.71
C ILE A 265 2.26 -2.53 -14.47
N VAL A 266 3.04 -1.47 -14.59
CA VAL A 266 4.01 -1.04 -13.58
C VAL A 266 3.31 -0.35 -12.43
N VAL A 267 3.65 -0.76 -11.22
CA VAL A 267 3.22 -0.12 -9.98
C VAL A 267 4.45 0.26 -9.17
N ASN A 268 4.55 1.53 -8.78
CA ASN A 268 5.62 2.06 -7.94
C ASN A 268 5.12 2.46 -6.52
N ALA A 269 3.97 1.94 -6.13
CA ALA A 269 3.40 2.05 -4.79
C ALA A 269 2.96 0.65 -4.33
N SER A 270 3.76 -0.02 -3.50
CA SER A 270 3.60 -1.44 -3.18
C SER A 270 2.20 -1.83 -2.67
N GLY A 271 1.51 -0.95 -1.92
CA GLY A 271 0.13 -1.19 -1.48
C GLY A 271 -0.85 -1.32 -2.65
N CYS A 272 -0.70 -0.47 -3.68
CA CYS A 272 -1.47 -0.58 -4.91
C CYS A 272 -1.12 -1.86 -5.68
N GLY A 273 0.16 -2.23 -5.71
CA GLY A 273 0.64 -3.44 -6.38
C GLY A 273 0.04 -4.71 -5.80
N THR A 274 -0.05 -4.81 -4.48
CA THR A 274 -0.71 -5.96 -3.81
C THR A 274 -2.16 -6.10 -4.25
N THR A 275 -2.92 -4.99 -4.26
CA THR A 275 -4.32 -5.01 -4.67
C THR A 275 -4.49 -5.29 -6.17
N LEU A 276 -3.60 -4.75 -7.02
CA LEU A 276 -3.66 -4.98 -8.46
C LEU A 276 -3.41 -6.46 -8.81
N LYS A 277 -2.42 -7.08 -8.16
CA LYS A 277 -2.13 -8.52 -8.29
C LYS A 277 -3.28 -9.40 -7.77
N ASP A 278 -4.15 -8.86 -6.93
CA ASP A 278 -5.32 -9.56 -6.36
C ASP A 278 -6.62 -9.35 -7.17
N TYR A 279 -6.61 -8.54 -8.22
CA TYR A 279 -7.81 -8.30 -9.03
C TYR A 279 -8.44 -9.59 -9.57
N GLY A 280 -7.63 -10.59 -9.95
CA GLY A 280 -8.14 -11.90 -10.37
C GLY A 280 -9.02 -12.55 -9.30
N PHE A 281 -8.59 -12.49 -8.03
CA PHE A 281 -9.38 -12.99 -6.91
C PHE A 281 -10.61 -12.11 -6.62
N MET A 282 -10.47 -10.79 -6.64
CA MET A 282 -11.58 -9.86 -6.40
C MET A 282 -12.72 -10.05 -7.40
N PHE A 283 -12.42 -10.44 -8.64
CA PHE A 283 -13.39 -10.63 -9.72
C PHE A 283 -13.73 -12.10 -10.01
N ARG A 284 -13.35 -13.04 -9.14
CA ARG A 284 -13.53 -14.50 -9.37
C ARG A 284 -14.99 -14.93 -9.53
N GLU A 285 -15.93 -14.21 -8.91
CA GLU A 285 -17.37 -14.49 -8.97
C GLU A 285 -18.11 -13.67 -10.05
N GLU A 286 -17.37 -12.84 -10.79
CA GLU A 286 -17.94 -12.05 -11.87
C GLU A 286 -18.11 -12.89 -13.15
N GLU A 287 -18.94 -12.40 -14.09
CA GLU A 287 -19.10 -13.03 -15.39
C GLU A 287 -17.77 -13.14 -16.16
N ALA A 288 -17.66 -14.15 -17.02
CA ALA A 288 -16.42 -14.52 -17.70
C ALA A 288 -15.63 -13.34 -18.31
N PRO A 289 -16.23 -12.38 -19.06
CA PRO A 289 -15.45 -11.30 -19.65
C PRO A 289 -14.72 -10.43 -18.60
N TRP A 290 -15.32 -10.16 -17.45
CA TRP A 290 -14.71 -9.38 -16.38
C TRP A 290 -13.68 -10.17 -15.62
N ARG A 291 -13.97 -11.43 -15.29
CA ARG A 291 -13.05 -12.33 -14.62
C ARG A 291 -11.78 -12.53 -15.42
N GLU A 292 -11.89 -12.87 -16.71
CA GLU A 292 -10.74 -13.11 -17.59
C GLU A 292 -9.88 -11.85 -17.78
N LYS A 293 -10.50 -10.67 -17.93
CA LYS A 293 -9.80 -9.39 -18.03
C LYS A 293 -9.08 -9.06 -16.72
N ALA A 294 -9.71 -9.30 -15.57
CA ALA A 294 -9.12 -9.07 -14.25
C ALA A 294 -7.90 -9.98 -14.01
N GLU A 295 -8.02 -11.28 -14.36
CA GLU A 295 -6.91 -12.24 -14.28
C GLU A 295 -5.74 -11.82 -15.17
N LYS A 296 -6.01 -11.38 -16.40
CA LYS A 296 -4.98 -10.91 -17.33
C LYS A 296 -4.28 -9.63 -16.85
N VAL A 297 -5.03 -8.67 -16.32
CA VAL A 297 -4.49 -7.45 -15.73
C VAL A 297 -3.66 -7.78 -14.49
N ALA A 298 -4.14 -8.64 -13.60
CA ALA A 298 -3.43 -9.08 -12.41
C ALA A 298 -2.11 -9.80 -12.75
N ALA A 299 -2.11 -10.64 -13.79
CA ALA A 299 -0.91 -11.35 -14.25
C ALA A 299 0.16 -10.42 -14.84
N LEU A 300 -0.24 -9.28 -15.42
CA LEU A 300 0.69 -8.26 -15.94
C LEU A 300 1.13 -7.25 -14.89
N ALA A 301 0.49 -7.22 -13.72
CA ALA A 301 0.86 -6.31 -12.65
C ALA A 301 2.26 -6.64 -12.09
N ALA A 302 3.14 -5.65 -12.10
CA ALA A 302 4.51 -5.81 -11.64
C ALA A 302 4.98 -4.58 -10.85
N ASP A 303 5.70 -4.81 -9.74
CA ASP A 303 6.40 -3.73 -9.06
C ASP A 303 7.51 -3.18 -9.96
N ILE A 304 7.79 -1.89 -9.83
CA ILE A 304 8.85 -1.23 -10.61
C ILE A 304 10.20 -1.96 -10.47
N SER A 305 10.49 -2.54 -9.31
CA SER A 305 11.74 -3.28 -9.10
C SER A 305 11.81 -4.59 -9.88
N GLU A 306 10.67 -5.29 -10.07
CA GLU A 306 10.58 -6.47 -10.93
C GLU A 306 10.86 -6.09 -12.40
N VAL A 307 10.25 -5.00 -12.87
CA VAL A 307 10.41 -4.50 -14.24
C VAL A 307 11.84 -4.06 -14.52
N LEU A 308 12.44 -3.27 -13.61
CA LEU A 308 13.83 -2.83 -13.74
C LEU A 308 14.82 -4.01 -13.76
N THR A 309 14.56 -5.04 -12.98
CA THR A 309 15.36 -6.28 -12.99
C THR A 309 15.20 -7.04 -14.31
N ARG A 310 13.97 -7.22 -14.77
CA ARG A 310 13.64 -7.93 -16.02
C ARG A 310 14.30 -7.28 -17.25
N PHE A 311 14.25 -5.95 -17.34
CA PHE A 311 14.79 -5.21 -18.48
C PHE A 311 16.26 -4.81 -18.32
N GLY A 312 16.92 -5.24 -17.23
CA GLY A 312 18.37 -5.12 -17.07
C GLY A 312 18.83 -3.71 -16.72
N TYR A 313 18.21 -3.08 -15.67
CA TYR A 313 18.67 -1.79 -15.13
C TYR A 313 20.21 -1.75 -15.01
N ALA A 314 20.81 -0.63 -15.43
CA ALA A 314 22.23 -0.33 -15.26
C ALA A 314 22.43 1.14 -14.88
N PRO A 315 23.27 1.46 -13.86
CA PRO A 315 23.64 2.82 -13.56
C PRO A 315 24.56 3.38 -14.64
N SER A 316 24.52 4.67 -14.87
CA SER A 316 25.44 5.42 -15.77
C SER A 316 26.38 6.35 -15.01
N ARG A 317 26.19 6.51 -13.70
CA ARG A 317 27.02 7.34 -12.83
C ARG A 317 27.92 6.48 -11.93
N ALA A 318 29.05 7.07 -11.50
CA ALA A 318 29.89 6.47 -10.47
C ALA A 318 29.13 6.30 -9.15
N ALA A 319 29.52 5.31 -8.36
CA ALA A 319 28.93 5.04 -7.05
C ALA A 319 28.96 6.27 -6.14
N PRO A 320 27.84 6.65 -5.51
CA PRO A 320 27.75 7.89 -4.74
C PRO A 320 28.43 7.82 -3.37
N GLY A 321 28.92 6.65 -2.95
CA GLY A 321 29.51 6.43 -1.63
C GLY A 321 28.52 6.57 -0.45
N LEU A 322 27.21 6.52 -0.74
CA LEU A 322 26.16 6.72 0.25
C LEU A 322 25.62 5.40 0.81
N THR A 323 25.39 5.39 2.13
CA THR A 323 24.68 4.30 2.80
C THR A 323 23.19 4.63 2.87
N VAL A 324 22.35 3.68 2.47
CA VAL A 324 20.89 3.78 2.54
C VAL A 324 20.34 2.73 3.52
N ALA A 325 19.39 3.12 4.38
CA ALA A 325 18.59 2.20 5.17
C ALA A 325 17.38 1.77 4.35
N TYR A 326 17.34 0.50 3.92
CA TYR A 326 16.21 0.01 3.13
C TYR A 326 15.04 -0.36 4.04
N HIS A 327 13.95 0.40 3.91
CA HIS A 327 12.68 0.06 4.55
C HIS A 327 11.85 -0.83 3.63
N SER A 328 11.81 -2.13 3.92
CA SER A 328 10.94 -3.08 3.21
C SER A 328 9.48 -2.76 3.50
N ALA A 329 8.75 -2.23 2.51
CA ALA A 329 7.32 -2.00 2.67
C ALA A 329 6.58 -3.33 2.87
N CYS A 330 5.72 -3.41 3.88
CA CYS A 330 5.06 -4.66 4.25
C CYS A 330 4.22 -5.27 3.10
N SER A 331 3.52 -4.45 2.33
CA SER A 331 2.79 -4.88 1.13
C SER A 331 3.71 -5.44 0.04
N LEU A 332 4.96 -4.96 -0.07
CA LEU A 332 5.94 -5.50 -1.00
C LEU A 332 6.49 -6.84 -0.52
N GLN A 333 7.05 -6.87 0.70
CA GLN A 333 7.74 -8.07 1.20
C GLN A 333 6.79 -9.21 1.59
N HIS A 334 5.61 -8.90 2.14
CA HIS A 334 4.66 -9.91 2.61
C HIS A 334 3.48 -10.13 1.66
N GLY A 335 2.96 -9.06 1.05
CA GLY A 335 1.85 -9.14 0.10
C GLY A 335 2.30 -9.70 -1.25
N GLN A 336 3.32 -9.10 -1.84
CA GLN A 336 3.83 -9.49 -3.17
C GLN A 336 5.02 -10.46 -3.11
N LYS A 337 5.63 -10.68 -1.93
CA LYS A 337 6.81 -11.52 -1.70
C LYS A 337 8.06 -11.06 -2.47
N ILE A 338 8.16 -9.77 -2.79
CA ILE A 338 9.29 -9.13 -3.42
C ILE A 338 10.23 -8.62 -2.32
N THR A 339 11.39 -9.25 -2.16
CA THR A 339 12.32 -8.99 -1.06
C THR A 339 13.75 -8.70 -1.51
N ALA A 340 14.20 -9.29 -2.61
CA ALA A 340 15.56 -9.20 -3.08
C ALA A 340 15.78 -8.07 -4.09
N GLU A 341 14.87 -7.92 -5.04
CA GLU A 341 15.01 -7.06 -6.22
C GLU A 341 15.32 -5.60 -5.88
N PRO A 342 14.58 -4.93 -4.96
CA PRO A 342 14.85 -3.53 -4.66
C PRO A 342 16.24 -3.32 -4.04
N LYS A 343 16.67 -4.25 -3.18
CA LYS A 343 17.99 -4.18 -2.53
C LYS A 343 19.11 -4.45 -3.53
N ALA A 344 18.94 -5.46 -4.36
CA ALA A 344 19.92 -5.79 -5.42
C ALA A 344 20.09 -4.63 -6.41
N LEU A 345 18.99 -3.95 -6.78
CA LEU A 345 19.04 -2.76 -7.65
C LEU A 345 19.79 -1.61 -6.99
N LEU A 346 19.55 -1.34 -5.70
CA LEU A 346 20.28 -0.31 -4.97
C LEU A 346 21.76 -0.62 -4.84
N VAL A 347 22.14 -1.88 -4.55
CA VAL A 347 23.53 -2.33 -4.53
C VAL A 347 24.17 -2.17 -5.92
N LYS A 348 23.47 -2.60 -6.98
CA LYS A 348 23.92 -2.42 -8.36
C LYS A 348 24.12 -0.97 -8.74
N ALA A 349 23.30 -0.07 -8.18
CA ALA A 349 23.41 1.38 -8.35
C ALA A 349 24.59 2.01 -7.57
N GLY A 350 25.32 1.23 -6.77
CA GLY A 350 26.49 1.66 -6.01
C GLY A 350 26.21 2.17 -4.60
N PHE A 351 25.01 1.94 -4.06
CA PHE A 351 24.70 2.25 -2.66
C PHE A 351 25.13 1.14 -1.71
N THR A 352 25.57 1.50 -0.51
CA THR A 352 25.69 0.55 0.59
C THR A 352 24.30 0.40 1.24
N VAL A 353 23.70 -0.80 1.15
CA VAL A 353 22.36 -1.05 1.68
C VAL A 353 22.45 -1.66 3.07
N LYS A 354 21.79 -1.04 4.04
CA LYS A 354 21.60 -1.58 5.40
C LYS A 354 20.13 -1.87 5.65
N GLU A 355 19.87 -2.97 6.35
CA GLU A 355 18.51 -3.34 6.79
C GLU A 355 18.36 -2.99 8.27
N PRO A 356 17.24 -2.34 8.67
CA PRO A 356 16.99 -2.05 10.08
C PRO A 356 16.61 -3.33 10.84
N ALA A 357 16.87 -3.34 12.15
CA ALA A 357 16.28 -4.35 13.03
C ALA A 357 14.74 -4.36 12.84
N GLU A 358 14.14 -5.53 13.04
CA GLU A 358 12.68 -5.72 12.86
C GLU A 358 12.18 -5.25 11.47
N GLY A 359 12.92 -5.55 10.41
CA GLY A 359 12.58 -5.18 9.05
C GLY A 359 11.15 -5.55 8.63
N HIS A 360 10.63 -6.67 9.17
CA HIS A 360 9.30 -7.21 8.93
C HIS A 360 8.14 -6.40 9.56
N ILE A 361 8.42 -5.53 10.56
CA ILE A 361 7.36 -4.75 11.23
C ILE A 361 6.93 -3.56 10.37
N CYS A 362 5.60 -3.35 10.26
CA CYS A 362 4.99 -2.23 9.55
C CYS A 362 5.41 -0.88 10.16
N CYS A 363 5.53 0.15 9.32
CA CYS A 363 5.79 1.54 9.74
C CYS A 363 4.57 2.23 10.38
N GLY A 364 3.40 1.60 10.37
CA GLY A 364 2.16 2.15 10.89
C GLY A 364 1.33 2.97 9.90
N SER A 365 1.75 3.15 8.64
CA SER A 365 0.99 3.90 7.63
C SER A 365 -0.31 3.19 7.23
N ALA A 366 -0.21 2.04 6.56
CA ALA A 366 -1.29 1.14 6.14
C ALA A 366 -2.53 1.85 5.56
N GLY A 367 -2.36 2.63 4.51
CA GLY A 367 -3.43 3.36 3.83
C GLY A 367 -4.07 4.43 4.72
N THR A 368 -5.35 4.24 5.09
CA THR A 368 -6.08 5.14 5.99
C THR A 368 -5.85 4.83 7.47
N TYR A 369 -5.10 3.79 7.81
CA TYR A 369 -4.95 3.30 9.18
C TYR A 369 -4.36 4.35 10.13
N ASN A 370 -3.32 5.08 9.70
CA ASN A 370 -2.71 6.13 10.51
C ASN A 370 -3.65 7.31 10.84
N LEU A 371 -4.71 7.50 10.05
CA LEU A 371 -5.78 8.45 10.30
C LEU A 371 -6.85 7.88 11.25
N MET A 372 -7.15 6.58 11.11
CA MET A 372 -8.19 5.91 11.89
C MET A 372 -7.71 5.40 13.25
N GLN A 373 -6.43 4.99 13.35
CA GLN A 373 -5.78 4.42 14.54
C GLN A 373 -4.45 5.17 14.86
N PRO A 374 -4.52 6.50 15.10
CA PRO A 374 -3.31 7.34 15.19
C PRO A 374 -2.38 6.99 16.34
N GLU A 375 -2.90 6.44 17.44
CA GLU A 375 -2.10 6.02 18.60
C GLU A 375 -1.18 4.85 18.24
N ILE A 376 -1.74 3.76 17.71
CA ILE A 376 -0.99 2.56 17.31
C ILE A 376 -0.01 2.90 16.19
N ALA A 377 -0.48 3.66 15.21
CA ALA A 377 0.34 4.12 14.09
C ALA A 377 1.54 4.95 14.55
N GLY A 378 1.34 5.83 15.55
CA GLY A 378 2.41 6.65 16.14
C GLY A 378 3.47 5.82 16.88
N GLN A 379 3.05 4.81 17.65
CA GLN A 379 3.96 3.90 18.35
C GLN A 379 4.80 3.07 17.34
N LEU A 380 4.17 2.54 16.28
CA LEU A 380 4.87 1.80 15.21
C LEU A 380 5.85 2.69 14.46
N LYS A 381 5.45 3.93 14.15
CA LYS A 381 6.31 4.92 13.52
C LYS A 381 7.56 5.17 14.34
N ALA A 382 7.41 5.50 15.63
CA ALA A 382 8.54 5.79 16.52
C ALA A 382 9.49 4.58 16.61
N ARG A 383 8.95 3.36 16.76
CA ARG A 383 9.75 2.12 16.79
C ARG A 383 10.52 1.92 15.50
N LYS A 384 9.87 2.13 14.34
CA LYS A 384 10.51 1.97 13.03
C LYS A 384 11.57 3.04 12.76
N GLN A 385 11.30 4.30 13.09
CA GLN A 385 12.28 5.39 12.96
C GLN A 385 13.51 5.12 13.80
N GLY A 386 13.37 4.74 15.07
CA GLY A 386 14.51 4.38 15.92
C GLY A 386 15.31 3.18 15.39
N ASN A 387 14.67 2.18 14.76
CA ASN A 387 15.37 1.06 14.12
C ASN A 387 16.14 1.51 12.86
N LEU A 388 15.59 2.42 12.09
CA LEU A 388 16.24 2.99 10.89
C LEU A 388 17.44 3.87 11.28
N GLU A 389 17.28 4.74 12.26
CA GLU A 389 18.35 5.63 12.75
C GLU A 389 19.56 4.84 13.28
N ARG A 390 19.34 3.72 13.97
CA ARG A 390 20.42 2.84 14.43
C ARG A 390 21.25 2.21 13.31
N THR A 391 20.79 2.23 12.06
CA THR A 391 21.62 1.79 10.93
C THR A 391 22.78 2.74 10.64
N GLY A 392 22.71 4.00 11.06
CA GLY A 392 23.68 5.04 10.72
C GLY A 392 23.71 5.37 9.23
N ALA A 393 22.63 5.13 8.51
CA ALA A 393 22.51 5.47 7.08
C ALA A 393 22.16 6.94 6.89
N ALA A 394 22.51 7.51 5.73
CA ALA A 394 22.22 8.91 5.40
C ALA A 394 20.74 9.13 5.07
N VAL A 395 20.09 8.18 4.40
CA VAL A 395 18.70 8.29 3.95
C VAL A 395 17.97 6.96 4.09
N ILE A 396 16.63 7.02 4.13
CA ILE A 396 15.73 5.87 4.06
C ILE A 396 15.33 5.67 2.60
N ALA A 397 15.49 4.46 2.06
CA ALA A 397 14.95 4.06 0.77
C ALA A 397 13.71 3.18 0.97
N ALA A 398 12.60 3.48 0.28
CA ALA A 398 11.37 2.67 0.34
C ALA A 398 10.58 2.73 -0.99
N GLY A 399 9.85 1.67 -1.33
CA GLY A 399 9.02 1.55 -2.54
C GLY A 399 7.52 1.78 -2.28
N ASN A 400 7.15 2.70 -1.36
CA ASN A 400 5.73 2.94 -1.07
C ASN A 400 5.49 4.34 -0.51
N ILE A 401 4.64 5.12 -1.19
CA ILE A 401 4.29 6.49 -0.80
C ILE A 401 3.75 6.60 0.64
N GLY A 402 2.97 5.63 1.10
CA GLY A 402 2.47 5.62 2.47
C GLY A 402 3.59 5.53 3.50
N CYS A 403 4.62 4.70 3.25
CA CYS A 403 5.80 4.59 4.12
C CYS A 403 6.63 5.87 4.09
N LEU A 404 6.83 6.46 2.90
CA LEU A 404 7.57 7.73 2.75
C LEU A 404 6.91 8.86 3.54
N THR A 405 5.58 8.99 3.42
CA THR A 405 4.81 10.00 4.17
C THR A 405 4.88 9.75 5.68
N GLN A 406 4.81 8.49 6.11
CA GLN A 406 4.81 8.12 7.53
C GLN A 406 6.18 8.37 8.20
N LEU A 407 7.27 8.10 7.48
CA LEU A 407 8.65 8.14 8.02
C LEU A 407 9.40 9.44 7.69
N GLY A 408 8.93 10.20 6.67
CA GLY A 408 9.67 11.32 6.10
C GLY A 408 9.77 12.59 6.95
N ASP A 409 9.08 12.65 8.10
CA ASP A 409 9.21 13.74 9.07
C ASP A 409 10.22 13.43 10.20
N GLY A 410 10.91 12.27 10.14
CA GLY A 410 12.00 11.90 11.05
C GLY A 410 13.31 12.64 10.73
N ALA A 411 14.37 12.29 11.48
CA ALA A 411 15.70 12.86 11.29
C ALA A 411 16.32 12.50 9.94
N MET A 412 16.02 11.30 9.41
CA MET A 412 16.53 10.82 8.12
C MET A 412 15.54 11.14 6.99
N PRO A 413 15.98 11.74 5.87
CA PRO A 413 15.14 11.88 4.69
C PRO A 413 14.69 10.52 4.14
N ALA A 414 13.42 10.41 3.75
CA ALA A 414 12.87 9.22 3.11
C ALA A 414 12.68 9.49 1.60
N ILE A 415 13.29 8.65 0.77
CA ILE A 415 13.34 8.79 -0.69
C ILE A 415 12.79 7.52 -1.33
N HIS A 416 12.05 7.67 -2.42
CA HIS A 416 11.58 6.50 -3.15
C HIS A 416 12.73 5.78 -3.84
N THR A 417 12.73 4.44 -3.78
CA THR A 417 13.78 3.61 -4.40
C THR A 417 13.98 3.96 -5.87
N VAL A 418 12.91 4.21 -6.65
CA VAL A 418 13.02 4.55 -8.06
C VAL A 418 13.68 5.91 -8.30
N GLU A 419 13.53 6.88 -7.40
CA GLU A 419 14.20 8.19 -7.53
C GLU A 419 15.71 8.06 -7.36
N LEU A 420 16.16 7.21 -6.43
CA LEU A 420 17.59 6.88 -6.27
C LEU A 420 18.14 6.17 -7.52
N LEU A 421 17.39 5.23 -8.07
CA LEU A 421 17.79 4.48 -9.28
C LEU A 421 17.78 5.37 -10.52
N ASP A 422 16.79 6.27 -10.69
CA ASP A 422 16.75 7.26 -11.77
C ASP A 422 17.95 8.21 -11.70
N TRP A 423 18.29 8.70 -10.50
CA TRP A 423 19.48 9.52 -10.28
C TRP A 423 20.75 8.83 -10.75
N MET A 424 20.97 7.59 -10.34
CA MET A 424 22.14 6.80 -10.73
C MET A 424 22.15 6.44 -12.22
N ALA A 425 21.01 6.45 -12.89
CA ALA A 425 20.88 6.27 -14.34
C ALA A 425 20.92 7.60 -15.14
N GLY A 426 21.37 8.72 -14.53
CA GLY A 426 21.51 10.01 -15.20
C GLY A 426 20.35 10.99 -14.96
N GLY A 427 19.36 10.65 -14.14
CA GLY A 427 18.28 11.54 -13.71
C GLY A 427 18.71 12.63 -12.73
N PRO A 428 17.81 13.51 -12.31
CA PRO A 428 18.07 14.53 -11.32
C PRO A 428 18.37 13.92 -9.94
N GLU A 429 19.19 14.61 -9.16
CA GLU A 429 19.43 14.25 -7.76
C GLU A 429 18.13 14.43 -6.94
N PRO A 430 17.69 13.44 -6.16
CA PRO A 430 16.54 13.59 -5.28
C PRO A 430 16.76 14.66 -4.22
N ALA A 431 15.76 15.51 -3.96
CA ALA A 431 15.85 16.58 -2.96
C ALA A 431 16.23 16.09 -1.54
N GLY A 432 15.88 14.86 -1.20
CA GLY A 432 16.27 14.24 0.06
C GLY A 432 17.77 13.99 0.21
N ILE A 433 18.52 13.84 -0.88
CA ILE A 433 20.00 13.69 -0.85
C ILE A 433 20.65 15.00 -0.45
N ALA A 434 20.25 16.13 -1.03
CA ALA A 434 20.76 17.46 -0.64
C ALA A 434 20.51 17.69 0.86
N LYS A 435 19.28 17.43 1.33
CA LYS A 435 18.94 17.54 2.75
C LYS A 435 19.80 16.63 3.65
N ALA A 436 20.13 15.42 3.21
CA ALA A 436 20.99 14.52 3.99
C ALA A 436 22.43 15.04 4.13
N ARG A 437 22.96 15.70 3.10
CA ARG A 437 24.30 16.34 3.16
C ARG A 437 24.32 17.52 4.12
N ASP A 438 23.24 18.30 4.19
CA ASP A 438 23.13 19.44 5.12
C ASP A 438 23.02 19.01 6.59
N LEU A 439 22.67 17.73 6.84
CA LEU A 439 22.54 17.15 8.19
C LEU A 439 23.79 16.39 8.64
N ALA A 440 24.71 16.08 7.75
CA ALA A 440 25.96 15.37 8.01
C ALA A 440 27.10 16.30 8.38
#